data_15fd3aabb9767024c6eede03697612dd
#
_entry.id   15fd3aabb9767024c6eede03697612dd
#
_cell.length_a   1.000
_cell.length_b   1.000
_cell.length_c   1.000
_cell.angle_alpha   90.00
_cell.angle_beta   90.00
_cell.angle_gamma   90.00
#
_symmetry.space_group_name_H-M   'P 1'
#
loop_
_entity.id
_entity.type
_entity.pdbx_description
1 polymer ?
#
loop_
_entity_poly.entity_id
_entity_poly.type
_entity_poly.pdbx_seq_one_letter_code
_entity_poly.pdbx_strand_id
1 'polypeptide(L)'
;ASQQRQAARGLYKQLAQQPLFRRARHISLYLPTDGEIDPRLLLRAAQRRGKATYLPVLSAWPRTKMVFQRIRPGEKLKPNRFRILEPRHNLARQRKVWALDLVLLPLVGFDDVGGRLGMGGGFYDRSLAYLARRNDWRKPTLLGLAHECQKVERLAQASWDVPLQGTVTDKAWYYAG
;
A
#
# COMPACT_ATOMS: atom_id res chain seq x y z
N ALA A 1 -8.54 19.88 5.20
CA ALA A 1 -7.81 19.30 6.36
C ALA A 1 -8.71 18.45 7.28
N SER A 2 -9.97 18.86 7.54
CA SER A 2 -10.91 18.12 8.42
C SER A 2 -11.34 16.78 7.80
N GLN A 3 -11.76 16.77 6.54
CA GLN A 3 -12.21 15.58 5.82
C GLN A 3 -11.11 14.51 5.70
N GLN A 4 -9.89 14.91 5.39
CA GLN A 4 -8.74 13.97 5.33
C GLN A 4 -8.48 13.31 6.69
N ARG A 5 -8.57 14.07 7.79
CA ARG A 5 -8.40 13.49 9.13
C ARG A 5 -9.54 12.53 9.49
N GLN A 6 -10.76 12.87 9.08
CA GLN A 6 -11.92 12.00 9.30
C GLN A 6 -11.78 10.70 8.50
N ALA A 7 -11.41 10.78 7.21
CA ALA A 7 -11.17 9.61 6.37
C ALA A 7 -10.04 8.72 6.93
N ALA A 8 -8.92 9.31 7.38
CA ALA A 8 -7.84 8.56 8.02
C ALA A 8 -8.31 7.81 9.27
N ARG A 9 -9.18 8.41 10.09
CA ARG A 9 -9.78 7.74 11.26
C ARG A 9 -10.76 6.63 10.84
N GLY A 10 -11.56 6.86 9.81
CA GLY A 10 -12.44 5.86 9.23
C GLY A 10 -11.66 4.64 8.74
N LEU A 11 -10.65 4.85 7.91
CA LEU A 11 -9.75 3.81 7.43
C LEU A 11 -9.11 3.02 8.58
N TYR A 12 -8.63 3.72 9.60
CA TYR A 12 -8.05 3.09 10.79
C TYR A 12 -9.07 2.19 11.50
N LYS A 13 -10.30 2.63 11.70
CA LYS A 13 -11.38 1.83 12.30
C LYS A 13 -11.67 0.57 11.49
N GLN A 14 -11.70 0.69 10.16
CA GLN A 14 -11.96 -0.43 9.28
C GLN A 14 -10.88 -1.51 9.34
N LEU A 15 -9.60 -1.13 9.42
CA LEU A 15 -8.50 -2.06 9.19
C LEU A 15 -7.75 -2.49 10.46
N ALA A 16 -7.57 -1.61 11.45
CA ALA A 16 -6.67 -1.83 12.57
C ALA A 16 -7.02 -3.03 13.47
N GLN A 17 -8.29 -3.44 13.51
CA GLN A 17 -8.77 -4.58 14.29
C GLN A 17 -8.95 -5.86 13.47
N GLN A 18 -8.79 -5.78 12.16
CA GLN A 18 -8.95 -6.95 11.30
C GLN A 18 -7.86 -7.99 11.56
N PRO A 19 -8.23 -9.29 11.54
CA PRO A 19 -7.28 -10.37 11.80
C PRO A 19 -6.05 -10.32 10.90
N LEU A 20 -6.24 -9.97 9.61
CA LEU A 20 -5.13 -9.85 8.66
C LEU A 20 -4.11 -8.78 9.07
N PHE A 21 -4.56 -7.61 9.56
CA PHE A 21 -3.67 -6.55 10.03
C PHE A 21 -3.03 -6.93 11.38
N ARG A 22 -3.81 -7.56 12.28
CA ARG A 22 -3.32 -7.96 13.60
C ARG A 22 -2.26 -9.07 13.51
N ARG A 23 -2.42 -10.04 12.62
CA ARG A 23 -1.50 -11.18 12.43
C ARG A 23 -0.28 -10.83 11.61
N ALA A 24 -0.37 -9.87 10.70
CA ALA A 24 0.75 -9.45 9.88
C ALA A 24 1.90 -8.91 10.75
N ARG A 25 3.11 -9.40 10.51
CA ARG A 25 4.35 -8.96 11.18
C ARG A 25 5.16 -7.98 10.34
N HIS A 26 5.09 -8.12 9.02
CA HIS A 26 5.79 -7.33 8.03
C HIS A 26 4.78 -6.64 7.13
N ILE A 27 4.61 -5.32 7.31
CA ILE A 27 3.57 -4.54 6.63
C ILE A 27 4.24 -3.41 5.84
N SER A 28 3.95 -3.34 4.54
CA SER A 28 4.25 -2.16 3.74
C SER A 28 3.05 -1.23 3.68
N LEU A 29 3.31 0.06 3.87
CA LEU A 29 2.38 1.15 3.69
C LEU A 29 3.01 2.18 2.76
N TYR A 30 2.34 3.28 2.53
CA TYR A 30 2.84 4.43 1.79
C TYR A 30 2.68 5.71 2.62
N LEU A 31 3.32 6.77 2.19
CA LEU A 31 3.07 8.13 2.70
C LEU A 31 2.18 8.85 1.69
N PRO A 32 1.07 9.44 2.14
CA PRO A 32 0.09 10.01 1.22
C PRO A 32 0.64 11.22 0.49
N THR A 33 0.33 11.30 -0.80
CA THR A 33 0.58 12.44 -1.68
C THR A 33 -0.71 12.77 -2.45
N ASP A 34 -0.82 13.97 -2.96
CA ASP A 34 -1.86 14.38 -3.91
C ASP A 34 -3.31 13.96 -3.56
N GLY A 35 -3.68 14.10 -2.30
CA GLY A 35 -5.04 13.81 -1.84
C GLY A 35 -5.33 12.34 -1.57
N GLU A 36 -4.35 11.45 -1.65
CA GLU A 36 -4.49 10.04 -1.25
C GLU A 36 -4.99 9.90 0.20
N ILE A 37 -5.73 8.84 0.48
CA ILE A 37 -6.16 8.54 1.86
C ILE A 37 -4.93 8.28 2.74
N ASP A 38 -4.93 8.85 3.94
CA ASP A 38 -3.77 8.85 4.82
C ASP A 38 -3.67 7.60 5.71
N PRO A 39 -2.73 6.68 5.47
CA PRO A 39 -2.56 5.46 6.26
C PRO A 39 -1.65 5.65 7.48
N ARG A 40 -1.19 6.86 7.82
CA ARG A 40 -0.22 7.10 8.91
C ARG A 40 -0.74 6.68 10.29
N LEU A 41 -2.05 6.68 10.52
CA LEU A 41 -2.61 6.11 11.77
C LEU A 41 -2.37 4.61 11.85
N LEU A 42 -2.51 3.88 10.74
CA LEU A 42 -2.19 2.44 10.66
C LEU A 42 -0.69 2.20 10.82
N LEU A 43 0.15 3.02 10.19
CA LEU A 43 1.60 2.95 10.35
C LEU A 43 2.01 3.05 11.82
N ARG A 44 1.54 4.08 12.52
CA ARG A 44 1.82 4.29 13.94
C ARG A 44 1.29 3.13 14.80
N ALA A 45 0.10 2.62 14.49
CA ALA A 45 -0.47 1.48 15.21
C ALA A 45 0.35 0.20 15.00
N ALA A 46 0.82 -0.06 13.78
CA ALA A 46 1.69 -1.19 13.49
C ALA A 46 3.01 -1.08 14.26
N GLN A 47 3.63 0.09 14.27
CA GLN A 47 4.88 0.34 14.99
C GLN A 47 4.71 0.20 16.51
N ARG A 48 3.63 0.75 17.10
CA ARG A 48 3.35 0.59 18.54
C ARG A 48 3.12 -0.88 18.94
N ARG A 49 2.65 -1.71 18.01
CA ARG A 49 2.47 -3.17 18.21
C ARG A 49 3.75 -3.97 17.90
N GLY A 50 4.89 -3.31 17.72
CA GLY A 50 6.18 -3.98 17.45
C GLY A 50 6.30 -4.59 16.05
N LYS A 51 5.40 -4.26 15.12
CA LYS A 51 5.46 -4.78 13.75
C LYS A 51 6.57 -4.11 12.94
N ALA A 52 7.17 -4.86 12.03
CA ALA A 52 8.10 -4.31 11.07
C ALA A 52 7.35 -3.59 9.95
N THR A 53 7.60 -2.30 9.81
CA THR A 53 6.94 -1.44 8.81
C THR A 53 7.91 -1.04 7.70
N TYR A 54 7.41 -1.01 6.47
CA TYR A 54 8.18 -0.76 5.27
C TYR A 54 7.53 0.34 4.45
N LEU A 55 8.35 1.15 3.80
CA LEU A 55 7.90 2.09 2.76
C LEU A 55 8.45 1.63 1.41
N PRO A 56 7.69 1.83 0.32
CA PRO A 56 8.22 1.71 -1.02
C PRO A 56 9.28 2.79 -1.25
N VAL A 57 10.43 2.38 -1.76
CA VAL A 57 11.57 3.25 -2.09
C VAL A 57 11.92 3.00 -3.54
N LEU A 58 12.18 4.04 -4.30
CA LEU A 58 12.60 3.89 -5.69
C LEU A 58 13.92 3.14 -5.76
N SER A 59 13.99 2.11 -6.61
CA SER A 59 15.22 1.38 -6.84
C SER A 59 16.27 2.30 -7.48
N ALA A 60 17.52 2.18 -7.04
CA ALA A 60 18.63 2.86 -7.69
C ALA A 60 18.78 2.39 -9.16
N TRP A 61 18.57 1.08 -9.38
CA TRP A 61 18.58 0.46 -10.71
C TRP A 61 17.77 -0.87 -10.68
N PRO A 62 16.90 -1.12 -11.66
CA PRO A 62 16.36 -0.14 -12.62
C PRO A 62 15.44 0.87 -11.94
N ARG A 63 15.47 2.12 -12.39
CA ARG A 63 14.68 3.24 -11.83
C ARG A 63 13.17 3.12 -12.06
N THR A 64 12.72 2.04 -12.65
CA THR A 64 11.31 1.71 -12.91
C THR A 64 10.67 0.82 -11.88
N LYS A 65 11.43 0.34 -10.90
CA LYS A 65 10.97 -0.55 -9.83
C LYS A 65 11.08 0.11 -8.47
N MET A 66 10.33 -0.44 -7.52
CA MET A 66 10.41 -0.11 -6.11
C MET A 66 10.97 -1.29 -5.34
N VAL A 67 11.61 -0.97 -4.23
CA VAL A 67 11.99 -1.92 -3.17
C VAL A 67 11.29 -1.51 -1.89
N PHE A 68 11.12 -2.43 -0.97
CA PHE A 68 10.45 -2.18 0.30
C PHE A 68 11.50 -2.11 1.41
N GLN A 69 11.68 -0.91 1.97
CA GLN A 69 12.70 -0.66 2.98
C GLN A 69 12.06 -0.45 4.34
N ARG A 70 12.58 -1.17 5.33
CA ARG A 70 12.14 -1.04 6.72
C ARG A 70 12.43 0.36 7.24
N ILE A 71 11.44 0.94 7.90
CA ILE A 71 11.54 2.22 8.60
C ILE A 71 11.37 2.03 10.11
N ARG A 72 11.98 2.94 10.87
CA ARG A 72 11.86 3.00 12.33
C ARG A 72 10.94 4.16 12.73
N PRO A 73 10.28 4.06 13.89
CA PRO A 73 9.56 5.21 14.44
C PRO A 73 10.47 6.44 14.55
N GLY A 74 9.98 7.59 14.10
CA GLY A 74 10.75 8.85 14.16
C GLY A 74 11.90 8.99 13.17
N GLU A 75 12.09 8.04 12.25
CA GLU A 75 13.15 8.11 11.26
C GLU A 75 12.99 9.33 10.34
N LYS A 76 14.11 10.07 10.13
CA LYS A 76 14.14 11.19 9.19
C LYS A 76 14.01 10.70 7.76
N LEU A 77 13.04 11.25 7.04
CA LEU A 77 12.79 10.97 5.63
C LEU A 77 13.26 12.15 4.77
N LYS A 78 13.60 11.87 3.52
CA LYS A 78 14.00 12.87 2.53
C LYS A 78 13.14 12.75 1.27
N PRO A 79 12.83 13.85 0.58
CA PRO A 79 12.09 13.80 -0.67
C PRO A 79 12.94 13.13 -1.76
N ASN A 80 12.33 12.22 -2.52
CA ASN A 80 12.91 11.65 -3.74
C ASN A 80 12.68 12.60 -4.95
N ARG A 81 13.00 12.14 -6.15
CA ARG A 81 12.82 12.90 -7.41
C ARG A 81 11.36 13.28 -7.72
N PHE A 82 10.40 12.60 -7.12
CA PHE A 82 8.96 12.88 -7.23
C PHE A 82 8.44 13.67 -6.02
N ARG A 83 9.33 14.20 -5.18
CA ARG A 83 9.00 14.90 -3.93
C ARG A 83 8.27 14.03 -2.89
N ILE A 84 8.26 12.72 -3.07
CA ILE A 84 7.72 11.76 -2.11
C ILE A 84 8.78 11.48 -1.04
N LEU A 85 8.39 11.56 0.22
CA LEU A 85 9.31 11.29 1.33
C LEU A 85 9.68 9.80 1.39
N GLU A 86 10.96 9.52 1.44
CA GLU A 86 11.48 8.16 1.60
C GLU A 86 12.68 8.11 2.57
N PRO A 87 12.93 6.96 3.22
CA PRO A 87 14.08 6.80 4.08
C PRO A 87 15.38 6.82 3.26
N ARG A 88 16.49 7.18 3.89
CA ARG A 88 17.81 7.05 3.25
C ARG A 88 18.03 5.61 2.82
N HIS A 89 18.42 5.42 1.58
CA HIS A 89 18.60 4.11 0.97
C HIS A 89 19.56 3.23 1.79
N ASN A 90 19.12 2.01 2.14
CA ASN A 90 19.90 1.06 2.93
C ASN A 90 19.54 -0.38 2.53
N LEU A 91 20.43 -1.02 1.80
CA LEU A 91 20.23 -2.38 1.26
C LEU A 91 20.00 -3.42 2.37
N ALA A 92 20.68 -3.30 3.51
CA ALA A 92 20.51 -4.23 4.63
C ALA A 92 19.11 -4.18 5.28
N ARG A 93 18.36 -3.11 5.03
CA ARG A 93 16.99 -2.91 5.56
C ARG A 93 15.90 -3.17 4.53
N GLN A 94 16.28 -3.57 3.32
CA GLN A 94 15.33 -3.90 2.27
C GLN A 94 14.81 -5.32 2.42
N ARG A 95 13.55 -5.50 2.07
CA ARG A 95 12.89 -6.80 2.09
C ARG A 95 12.20 -7.04 0.75
N LYS A 96 12.32 -8.26 0.28
CA LYS A 96 11.62 -8.68 -0.93
C LYS A 96 10.12 -8.72 -0.66
N VAL A 97 9.31 -8.34 -1.64
CA VAL A 97 7.88 -8.20 -1.45
C VAL A 97 7.20 -9.52 -1.06
N TRP A 98 7.65 -10.68 -1.56
CA TRP A 98 7.12 -12.00 -1.16
C TRP A 98 7.37 -12.36 0.31
N ALA A 99 8.28 -11.67 0.96
CA ALA A 99 8.58 -11.85 2.39
C ALA A 99 7.81 -10.86 3.28
N LEU A 100 6.95 -10.03 2.69
CA LEU A 100 5.98 -9.22 3.42
C LEU A 100 4.71 -10.03 3.69
N ASP A 101 3.96 -9.67 4.72
CA ASP A 101 2.67 -10.28 5.04
C ASP A 101 1.51 -9.49 4.43
N LEU A 102 1.61 -8.17 4.44
CA LEU A 102 0.57 -7.25 3.98
C LEU A 102 1.20 -6.06 3.25
N VAL A 103 0.67 -5.74 2.08
CA VAL A 103 1.03 -4.54 1.32
C VAL A 103 -0.21 -3.69 1.13
N LEU A 104 -0.19 -2.48 1.63
CA LEU A 104 -1.23 -1.48 1.51
C LEU A 104 -0.83 -0.49 0.41
N LEU A 105 -1.64 -0.40 -0.64
CA LEU A 105 -1.34 0.39 -1.84
C LEU A 105 -2.29 1.58 -1.96
N PRO A 106 -1.80 2.75 -2.43
CA PRO A 106 -2.67 3.87 -2.77
C PRO A 106 -3.40 3.60 -4.10
N LEU A 107 -4.61 4.11 -4.23
CA LEU A 107 -5.43 4.02 -5.44
C LEU A 107 -5.93 5.41 -5.84
N VAL A 108 -6.06 5.64 -7.14
CA VAL A 108 -6.74 6.81 -7.71
C VAL A 108 -8.23 6.52 -7.87
N GLY A 109 -8.58 5.30 -8.26
CA GLY A 109 -9.94 4.83 -8.38
C GLY A 109 -10.01 3.32 -8.23
N PHE A 110 -11.19 2.79 -7.91
CA PHE A 110 -11.45 1.36 -7.80
C PHE A 110 -12.93 1.06 -8.09
N ASP A 111 -13.21 -0.17 -8.47
CA ASP A 111 -14.57 -0.70 -8.56
C ASP A 111 -14.79 -1.84 -7.55
N ASP A 112 -16.00 -2.34 -7.43
CA ASP A 112 -16.37 -3.38 -6.48
C ASP A 112 -16.06 -4.80 -6.95
N VAL A 113 -15.49 -4.96 -8.15
CA VAL A 113 -15.08 -6.25 -8.72
C VAL A 113 -13.57 -6.45 -8.78
N GLY A 114 -12.82 -5.57 -8.09
CA GLY A 114 -11.35 -5.67 -8.00
C GLY A 114 -10.56 -4.88 -9.05
N GLY A 115 -11.26 -4.12 -9.91
CA GLY A 115 -10.62 -3.16 -10.81
C GLY A 115 -10.00 -2.00 -10.02
N ARG A 116 -8.83 -1.56 -10.45
CA ARG A 116 -8.13 -0.44 -9.82
C ARG A 116 -7.47 0.46 -10.84
N LEU A 117 -7.39 1.74 -10.50
CA LEU A 117 -6.66 2.75 -11.24
C LEU A 117 -5.54 3.29 -10.33
N GLY A 118 -4.30 3.19 -10.80
CA GLY A 118 -3.13 3.80 -10.17
C GLY A 118 -2.80 5.15 -10.82
N MET A 119 -1.75 5.80 -10.34
CA MET A 119 -1.27 7.10 -10.83
C MET A 119 -0.56 7.04 -12.20
N GLY A 120 -0.67 5.93 -12.95
CA GLY A 120 -0.09 5.78 -14.30
C GLY A 120 1.40 5.45 -14.35
N GLY A 121 2.14 5.54 -13.27
CA GLY A 121 3.57 5.23 -13.23
C GLY A 121 3.90 3.73 -13.29
N GLY A 122 2.94 2.85 -13.02
CA GLY A 122 3.08 1.40 -13.04
C GLY A 122 4.15 0.82 -12.10
N PHE A 123 4.60 1.58 -11.10
CA PHE A 123 5.66 1.14 -10.18
C PHE A 123 5.25 -0.08 -9.37
N TYR A 124 4.03 -0.11 -8.84
CA TYR A 124 3.49 -1.25 -8.10
C TYR A 124 3.34 -2.46 -9.01
N ASP A 125 2.73 -2.31 -10.20
CA ASP A 125 2.52 -3.42 -11.12
C ASP A 125 3.85 -4.06 -11.55
N ARG A 126 4.86 -3.26 -11.90
CA ARG A 126 6.19 -3.78 -12.21
C ARG A 126 6.88 -4.46 -11.04
N SER A 127 6.73 -3.91 -9.84
CA SER A 127 7.36 -4.46 -8.63
C SER A 127 6.67 -5.71 -8.12
N LEU A 128 5.39 -5.87 -8.42
CA LEU A 128 4.54 -6.99 -8.00
C LEU A 128 4.29 -8.02 -9.13
N ALA A 129 4.70 -7.73 -10.37
CA ALA A 129 4.40 -8.54 -11.56
C ALA A 129 4.74 -10.04 -11.40
N TYR A 130 5.78 -10.38 -10.65
CA TYR A 130 6.15 -11.78 -10.42
C TYR A 130 5.11 -12.52 -9.54
N LEU A 131 4.32 -11.83 -8.72
CA LEU A 131 3.25 -12.44 -7.93
C LEU A 131 2.13 -12.98 -8.82
N ALA A 132 1.81 -12.28 -9.90
CA ALA A 132 0.78 -12.71 -10.86
C ALA A 132 1.15 -14.04 -11.57
N ARG A 133 2.42 -14.43 -11.56
CA ARG A 133 2.93 -15.65 -12.16
C ARG A 133 2.97 -16.85 -11.19
N ARG A 134 2.59 -16.67 -9.93
CA ARG A 134 2.63 -17.70 -8.90
C ARG A 134 1.24 -18.27 -8.65
N ASN A 135 1.02 -19.52 -9.00
CA ASN A 135 -0.27 -20.22 -8.82
C ASN A 135 -0.65 -20.40 -7.34
N ASP A 136 0.33 -20.49 -6.44
CA ASP A 136 0.13 -20.70 -4.98
C ASP A 136 0.41 -19.43 -4.15
N TRP A 137 0.01 -18.29 -4.67
CA TRP A 137 0.27 -17.04 -4.00
C TRP A 137 -0.58 -16.87 -2.73
N ARG A 138 0.08 -17.02 -1.59
CA ARG A 138 -0.54 -16.79 -0.27
C ARG A 138 -0.07 -15.50 0.41
N LYS A 139 1.10 -14.96 0.04
CA LYS A 139 1.70 -13.76 0.63
C LYS A 139 2.48 -12.95 -0.41
N PRO A 140 2.47 -11.64 -0.28
CA PRO A 140 1.69 -10.82 0.66
C PRO A 140 0.21 -10.74 0.27
N THR A 141 -0.65 -10.42 1.25
CA THR A 141 -1.99 -9.90 0.95
C THR A 141 -1.84 -8.49 0.42
N LEU A 142 -2.46 -8.19 -0.73
CA LEU A 142 -2.45 -6.86 -1.34
C LEU A 142 -3.81 -6.20 -1.13
N LEU A 143 -3.85 -5.07 -0.45
CA LEU A 143 -5.05 -4.27 -0.25
C LEU A 143 -4.87 -2.87 -0.81
N GLY A 144 -5.81 -2.43 -1.62
CA GLY A 144 -5.94 -1.04 -2.00
C GLY A 144 -6.51 -0.20 -0.86
N LEU A 145 -6.01 1.01 -0.71
CA LEU A 145 -6.58 2.01 0.20
C LEU A 145 -7.08 3.19 -0.60
N ALA A 146 -8.32 3.60 -0.36
CA ALA A 146 -8.95 4.69 -1.09
C ALA A 146 -9.94 5.46 -0.23
N HIS A 147 -10.26 6.68 -0.63
CA HIS A 147 -11.46 7.36 -0.15
C HIS A 147 -12.71 6.72 -0.77
N GLU A 148 -13.81 6.68 -0.05
CA GLU A 148 -15.07 6.15 -0.59
C GLU A 148 -15.50 6.85 -1.88
N CYS A 149 -15.22 8.14 -2.03
CA CYS A 149 -15.54 8.91 -3.24
C CYS A 149 -14.72 8.52 -4.48
N GLN A 150 -13.67 7.69 -4.33
CA GLN A 150 -12.87 7.16 -5.43
C GLN A 150 -13.45 5.88 -6.04
N LYS A 151 -14.56 5.37 -5.46
CA LYS A 151 -15.31 4.25 -6.04
C LYS A 151 -15.98 4.69 -7.34
N VAL A 152 -15.78 3.90 -8.39
CA VAL A 152 -16.40 4.08 -9.70
C VAL A 152 -17.19 2.83 -10.08
N GLU A 153 -18.04 2.94 -11.10
CA GLU A 153 -18.94 1.85 -11.50
C GLU A 153 -18.17 0.67 -12.10
N ARG A 154 -17.26 0.92 -13.01
CA ARG A 154 -16.41 -0.10 -13.64
C ARG A 154 -15.10 0.48 -14.16
N LEU A 155 -14.03 -0.27 -14.03
CA LEU A 155 -12.71 0.04 -14.58
C LEU A 155 -12.29 -1.04 -15.59
N ALA A 156 -11.66 -0.60 -16.67
CA ALA A 156 -10.98 -1.51 -17.57
C ALA A 156 -9.73 -2.08 -16.88
N GLN A 157 -9.64 -3.40 -16.83
CA GLN A 157 -8.45 -4.10 -16.30
C GLN A 157 -7.52 -4.44 -17.46
N ALA A 158 -6.24 -4.16 -17.29
CA ALA A 158 -5.21 -4.60 -18.21
C ALA A 158 -4.66 -5.97 -17.77
N SER A 159 -4.19 -6.77 -18.73
CA SER A 159 -3.69 -8.12 -18.46
C SER A 159 -2.43 -8.14 -17.58
N TRP A 160 -1.75 -7.03 -17.43
CA TRP A 160 -0.57 -6.88 -16.56
C TRP A 160 -0.88 -6.32 -15.17
N ASP A 161 -2.13 -5.95 -14.89
CA ASP A 161 -2.51 -5.46 -13.57
C ASP A 161 -2.44 -6.60 -12.56
N VAL A 162 -1.73 -6.36 -11.47
CA VAL A 162 -1.66 -7.34 -10.38
C VAL A 162 -2.94 -7.25 -9.56
N PRO A 163 -3.72 -8.34 -9.43
CA PRO A 163 -4.99 -8.30 -8.72
C PRO A 163 -4.79 -8.01 -7.23
N LEU A 164 -5.71 -7.24 -6.66
CA LEU A 164 -5.79 -7.04 -5.22
C LEU A 164 -6.76 -8.04 -4.59
N GLN A 165 -6.55 -8.40 -3.33
CA GLN A 165 -7.53 -9.17 -2.57
C GLN A 165 -8.72 -8.30 -2.11
N GLY A 166 -8.61 -7.00 -2.21
CA GLY A 166 -9.69 -6.08 -1.94
C GLY A 166 -9.23 -4.64 -1.81
N THR A 167 -10.20 -3.75 -1.62
CA THR A 167 -9.99 -2.34 -1.34
C THR A 167 -10.68 -1.97 -0.03
N VAL A 168 -10.01 -1.17 0.78
CA VAL A 168 -10.54 -0.65 2.05
C VAL A 168 -10.64 0.86 1.96
N THR A 169 -11.82 1.38 2.26
CA THR A 169 -12.06 2.82 2.30
C THR A 169 -12.22 3.32 3.74
N ASP A 170 -12.47 4.59 3.88
CA ASP A 170 -12.86 5.19 5.16
C ASP A 170 -14.25 4.72 5.64
N LYS A 171 -15.04 4.05 4.78
CA LYS A 171 -16.42 3.62 5.09
C LYS A 171 -16.65 2.13 4.99
N ALA A 172 -16.00 1.42 4.07
CA ALA A 172 -16.33 0.03 3.76
C ALA A 172 -15.14 -0.80 3.28
N TRP A 173 -15.37 -2.11 3.20
CA TRP A 173 -14.51 -3.10 2.56
C TRP A 173 -15.14 -3.60 1.26
N TYR A 174 -14.32 -3.71 0.23
CA TYR A 174 -14.67 -4.26 -1.07
C TYR A 174 -13.72 -5.42 -1.36
N TYR A 175 -14.24 -6.64 -1.30
CA TYR A 175 -13.44 -7.83 -1.60
C TYR A 175 -13.44 -8.06 -3.11
N ALA A 176 -12.26 -8.30 -3.68
CA ALA A 176 -12.16 -8.84 -5.02
C ALA A 176 -12.62 -10.30 -4.95
N GLY A 177 -13.66 -10.62 -5.70
CA GLY A 177 -14.23 -11.96 -5.79
C GLY A 177 -13.32 -12.97 -6.45
#